data_413781ef64cee1e253aac95d2a7fd477
#
_entry.id   413781ef64cee1e253aac95d2a7fd477
#
_cell.length_a   1.000
_cell.length_b   1.000
_cell.length_c   1.000
_cell.angle_alpha   90.00
_cell.angle_beta   90.00
_cell.angle_gamma   90.00
#
_symmetry.space_group_name_H-M   'P 1'
#
loop_
_entity.id
_entity.type
_entity.pdbx_description
1 polymer ?
#
loop_
_entity_poly.entity_id
_entity_poly.type
_entity_poly.pdbx_seq_one_letter_code
_entity_poly.pdbx_strand_id
1 'polypeptide(L)'
;MIIDTHCHLASAQFDQSRREAYVEHALREDIDRMITLGARPDDWEANTAWARQFPGVVFCALGIHPDDAHEAPEGWADRLSRMAQDIPLAAIGETGLDYFHGAPRGWEPDSFRRLQQNLLEQHFDLAARLGLNIVLHTRDRKGSRSFEDALAIARNHAGRVRPVFHCFIGDTAQAARIFDELDGMVSFTGVATFKNAPVVAETARWCPEDRIMLETDSPYLSP
;
A
#
# COMPACT_ATOMS: atom_id res chain seq x y z
N MET A 1 18.97 -11.21 0.65
CA MET A 1 18.30 -10.03 1.28
C MET A 1 16.82 -10.16 1.00
N ILE A 2 16.02 -10.26 2.05
CA ILE A 2 14.55 -10.30 1.96
C ILE A 2 14.01 -8.98 2.54
N ILE A 3 13.04 -8.38 1.87
CA ILE A 3 12.39 -7.16 2.29
C ILE A 3 10.90 -7.43 2.45
N ASP A 4 10.33 -7.15 3.62
CA ASP A 4 8.90 -7.05 3.81
C ASP A 4 8.44 -5.67 3.31
N THR A 5 7.83 -5.63 2.14
CA THR A 5 7.53 -4.37 1.46
C THR A 5 6.23 -3.70 1.92
N HIS A 6 5.46 -4.38 2.80
CA HIS A 6 4.22 -3.83 3.35
C HIS A 6 3.86 -4.47 4.69
N CYS A 7 3.98 -3.70 5.76
CA CYS A 7 3.52 -4.05 7.10
C CYS A 7 3.00 -2.81 7.83
N HIS A 8 2.25 -2.99 8.92
CA HIS A 8 1.67 -1.90 9.72
C HIS A 8 2.23 -1.92 11.14
N LEU A 9 3.54 -1.62 11.31
CA LEU A 9 4.22 -1.66 12.60
C LEU A 9 3.65 -0.69 13.64
N ALA A 10 3.01 0.41 13.19
CA ALA A 10 2.32 1.36 14.06
C ALA A 10 0.91 0.91 14.48
N SER A 11 0.41 -0.24 13.99
CA SER A 11 -0.88 -0.78 14.40
C SER A 11 -0.97 -0.97 15.91
N ALA A 12 -2.15 -0.69 16.49
CA ALA A 12 -2.44 -0.93 17.90
C ALA A 12 -2.40 -2.42 18.31
N GLN A 13 -2.37 -3.34 17.35
CA GLN A 13 -2.19 -4.76 17.59
C GLN A 13 -0.74 -5.13 17.98
N PHE A 14 0.22 -4.25 17.68
CA PHE A 14 1.59 -4.37 18.17
C PHE A 14 1.79 -3.59 19.46
N ASP A 15 2.41 -4.21 20.46
CA ASP A 15 2.85 -3.52 21.66
C ASP A 15 4.01 -2.57 21.32
N GLN A 16 3.71 -1.28 21.24
CA GLN A 16 4.66 -0.24 20.83
C GLN A 16 5.85 -0.10 21.79
N SER A 17 5.79 -0.67 23.00
CA SER A 17 6.92 -0.73 23.94
C SER A 17 7.95 -1.80 23.57
N ARG A 18 7.62 -2.73 22.65
CA ARG A 18 8.44 -3.88 22.25
C ARG A 18 9.05 -3.74 20.85
N ARG A 19 9.18 -2.54 20.33
CA ARG A 19 9.66 -2.27 18.96
C ARG A 19 10.97 -2.97 18.62
N GLU A 20 11.96 -2.90 19.52
CA GLU A 20 13.27 -3.56 19.33
C GLU A 20 13.12 -5.07 19.17
N ALA A 21 12.31 -5.69 20.02
CA ALA A 21 12.10 -7.15 19.96
C ALA A 21 11.44 -7.60 18.65
N TYR A 22 10.53 -6.81 18.06
CA TYR A 22 9.92 -7.12 16.76
C TYR A 22 10.93 -7.02 15.62
N VAL A 23 11.75 -5.94 15.61
CA VAL A 23 12.79 -5.77 14.59
C VAL A 23 13.86 -6.85 14.71
N GLU A 24 14.34 -7.13 15.92
CA GLU A 24 15.30 -8.22 16.15
C GLU A 24 14.75 -9.59 15.74
N HIS A 25 13.45 -9.84 15.98
CA HIS A 25 12.81 -11.07 15.54
C HIS A 25 12.79 -11.18 14.02
N ALA A 26 12.36 -10.13 13.32
CA ALA A 26 12.34 -10.09 11.87
C ALA A 26 13.75 -10.34 11.27
N LEU A 27 14.78 -9.68 11.83
CA LEU A 27 16.17 -9.85 11.38
C LEU A 27 16.68 -11.30 11.62
N ARG A 28 16.25 -11.97 12.68
CA ARG A 28 16.59 -13.39 12.94
C ARG A 28 15.90 -14.34 11.96
N GLU A 29 14.76 -13.95 11.41
CA GLU A 29 14.00 -14.70 10.41
C GLU A 29 14.36 -14.26 8.97
N ASP A 30 15.57 -13.74 8.78
CA ASP A 30 16.14 -13.32 7.48
C ASP A 30 15.38 -12.17 6.76
N ILE A 31 14.56 -11.40 7.49
CA ILE A 31 13.96 -10.16 6.97
C ILE A 31 14.93 -9.02 7.23
N ASP A 32 15.62 -8.57 6.18
CA ASP A 32 16.66 -7.54 6.30
C ASP A 32 16.10 -6.14 6.43
N ARG A 33 14.93 -5.89 5.83
CA ARG A 33 14.29 -4.56 5.80
C ARG A 33 12.77 -4.68 5.81
N MET A 34 12.12 -3.63 6.30
CA MET A 34 10.66 -3.53 6.36
C MET A 34 10.21 -2.14 5.90
N ILE A 35 9.06 -2.07 5.21
CA ILE A 35 8.38 -0.81 4.91
C ILE A 35 7.08 -0.80 5.72
N THR A 36 6.99 0.11 6.71
CA THR A 36 5.77 0.31 7.48
C THR A 36 4.87 1.33 6.81
N LEU A 37 3.59 1.03 6.69
CA LEU A 37 2.60 1.86 5.99
C LEU A 37 1.76 2.66 6.98
N GLY A 38 1.73 3.98 6.78
CA GLY A 38 0.75 4.86 7.41
C GLY A 38 -0.48 4.98 6.51
N ALA A 39 -1.61 4.55 7.05
CA ALA A 39 -2.89 4.49 6.35
C ALA A 39 -3.83 5.65 6.72
N ARG A 40 -3.46 6.46 7.73
CA ARG A 40 -4.25 7.57 8.28
C ARG A 40 -3.35 8.73 8.70
N PRO A 41 -3.82 9.99 8.59
CA PRO A 41 -3.02 11.14 9.01
C PRO A 41 -2.63 11.15 10.50
N ASP A 42 -3.36 10.45 11.35
CA ASP A 42 -3.08 10.33 12.78
C ASP A 42 -2.02 9.26 13.12
N ASP A 43 -1.75 8.32 12.22
CA ASP A 43 -0.71 7.30 12.41
C ASP A 43 0.64 7.64 11.75
N TRP A 44 0.72 8.70 10.94
CA TRP A 44 1.93 9.07 10.19
C TRP A 44 3.15 9.31 11.09
N GLU A 45 2.96 10.03 12.21
CA GLU A 45 4.05 10.28 13.16
C GLU A 45 4.56 8.98 13.81
N ALA A 46 3.65 8.05 14.12
CA ALA A 46 4.03 6.75 14.66
C ALA A 46 4.84 5.93 13.65
N ASN A 47 4.45 5.93 12.37
CA ASN A 47 5.20 5.24 11.31
C ASN A 47 6.57 5.88 11.06
N THR A 48 6.66 7.21 11.02
CA THR A 48 7.95 7.89 10.90
C THR A 48 8.85 7.67 12.11
N ALA A 49 8.29 7.53 13.32
CA ALA A 49 9.04 7.21 14.53
C ALA A 49 9.71 5.82 14.44
N TRP A 50 9.04 4.82 13.86
CA TRP A 50 9.64 3.52 13.58
C TRP A 50 10.84 3.65 12.63
N ALA A 51 10.70 4.37 11.51
CA ALA A 51 11.78 4.55 10.55
C ALA A 51 12.97 5.34 11.14
N ARG A 52 12.71 6.34 11.99
CA ARG A 52 13.78 7.09 12.69
C ARG A 52 14.51 6.25 13.75
N GLN A 53 13.81 5.35 14.43
CA GLN A 53 14.39 4.51 15.48
C GLN A 53 15.28 3.40 14.89
N PHE A 54 14.94 2.89 13.69
CA PHE A 54 15.67 1.78 13.04
C PHE A 54 16.16 2.17 11.63
N PRO A 55 17.08 3.16 11.53
CA PRO A 55 17.55 3.65 10.24
C PRO A 55 18.25 2.55 9.43
N GLY A 56 17.89 2.44 8.14
CA GLY A 56 18.43 1.43 7.23
C GLY A 56 17.77 0.05 7.33
N VAL A 57 16.92 -0.18 8.34
CA VAL A 57 16.14 -1.41 8.54
C VAL A 57 14.66 -1.16 8.31
N VAL A 58 14.10 -0.14 8.96
CA VAL A 58 12.69 0.23 8.79
C VAL A 58 12.61 1.50 7.95
N PHE A 59 11.80 1.44 6.92
CA PHE A 59 11.39 2.55 6.06
C PHE A 59 9.90 2.79 6.24
N CYS A 60 9.38 3.94 5.80
CA CYS A 60 7.94 4.18 5.85
C CYS A 60 7.41 4.70 4.52
N ALA A 61 6.15 4.39 4.25
CA ALA A 61 5.33 5.04 3.25
C ALA A 61 4.08 5.61 3.94
N LEU A 62 3.58 6.74 3.49
CA LEU A 62 2.47 7.46 4.14
C LEU A 62 1.40 7.82 3.11
N GLY A 63 0.16 7.59 3.47
CA GLY A 63 -1.01 7.90 2.66
C GLY A 63 -2.30 7.95 3.48
N ILE A 64 -3.43 7.91 2.78
CA ILE A 64 -4.75 7.79 3.38
C ILE A 64 -5.46 6.62 2.70
N HIS A 65 -5.79 5.60 3.51
CA HIS A 65 -6.51 4.42 3.05
C HIS A 65 -7.89 4.80 2.49
N PRO A 66 -8.38 4.15 1.44
CA PRO A 66 -9.66 4.48 0.83
C PRO A 66 -10.86 4.45 1.79
N ASP A 67 -10.86 3.57 2.80
CA ASP A 67 -11.93 3.53 3.79
C ASP A 67 -12.03 4.81 4.63
N ASP A 68 -10.90 5.51 4.82
CA ASP A 68 -10.79 6.76 5.57
C ASP A 68 -10.88 8.01 4.68
N ALA A 69 -11.24 7.86 3.40
CA ALA A 69 -11.30 8.97 2.45
C ALA A 69 -12.20 10.13 2.92
N HIS A 70 -13.27 9.81 3.66
CA HIS A 70 -14.21 10.79 4.18
C HIS A 70 -13.69 11.56 5.42
N GLU A 71 -12.60 11.11 6.01
CA GLU A 71 -11.92 11.72 7.15
C GLU A 71 -10.64 12.46 6.74
N ALA A 72 -10.33 12.51 5.43
CA ALA A 72 -9.15 13.20 4.93
C ALA A 72 -9.19 14.69 5.30
N PRO A 73 -8.27 15.19 6.14
CA PRO A 73 -8.30 16.58 6.59
C PRO A 73 -7.89 17.53 5.47
N GLU A 74 -8.40 18.76 5.47
CA GLU A 74 -7.92 19.79 4.57
C GLU A 74 -6.41 20.00 4.73
N GLY A 75 -5.68 20.15 3.60
CA GLY A 75 -4.23 20.36 3.62
C GLY A 75 -3.38 19.12 3.95
N TRP A 76 -3.96 17.92 3.95
CA TRP A 76 -3.24 16.68 4.21
C TRP A 76 -2.02 16.49 3.30
N ALA A 77 -2.15 16.82 2.02
CA ALA A 77 -1.07 16.67 1.03
C ALA A 77 0.12 17.60 1.31
N ASP A 78 -0.13 18.82 1.79
CA ASP A 78 0.93 19.75 2.20
C ASP A 78 1.61 19.30 3.49
N ARG A 79 0.84 18.72 4.43
CA ARG A 79 1.41 18.11 5.65
C ARG A 79 2.34 16.96 5.27
N LEU A 80 1.89 16.05 4.42
CA LEU A 80 2.69 14.91 3.98
C LEU A 80 3.92 15.35 3.19
N SER A 81 3.79 16.38 2.32
CA SER A 81 4.93 16.96 1.61
C SER A 81 5.99 17.52 2.56
N ARG A 82 5.61 18.16 3.66
CA ARG A 82 6.57 18.62 4.68
C ARG A 82 7.24 17.45 5.39
N MET A 83 6.48 16.42 5.79
CA MET A 83 7.04 15.23 6.42
C MET A 83 8.05 14.52 5.53
N ALA A 84 7.81 14.46 4.21
CA ALA A 84 8.72 13.88 3.24
C ALA A 84 10.07 14.64 3.11
N GLN A 85 10.14 15.91 3.55
CA GLN A 85 11.40 16.66 3.63
C GLN A 85 12.20 16.29 4.88
N ASP A 86 11.53 15.90 5.95
CA ASP A 86 12.16 15.58 7.24
C ASP A 86 12.61 14.11 7.32
N ILE A 87 11.99 13.22 6.57
CA ILE A 87 12.32 11.80 6.51
C ILE A 87 12.12 11.26 5.08
N PRO A 88 13.08 10.51 4.53
CA PRO A 88 12.92 9.90 3.21
C PRO A 88 11.81 8.85 3.26
N LEU A 89 10.72 9.10 2.53
CA LEU A 89 9.65 8.11 2.35
C LEU A 89 10.03 7.11 1.26
N ALA A 90 9.68 5.85 1.47
CA ALA A 90 9.85 4.80 0.46
C ALA A 90 8.85 4.95 -0.70
N ALA A 91 7.64 5.41 -0.40
CA ALA A 91 6.57 5.65 -1.35
C ALA A 91 5.48 6.56 -0.74
N ILE A 92 4.54 7.00 -1.57
CA ILE A 92 3.23 7.49 -1.13
C ILE A 92 2.29 6.29 -1.00
N GLY A 93 1.57 6.19 0.10
CA GLY A 93 0.65 5.06 0.39
C GLY A 93 0.69 4.66 1.87
N GLU A 94 -0.25 3.89 2.33
CA GLU A 94 -1.25 3.16 1.56
C GLU A 94 -2.39 4.09 1.11
N THR A 95 -2.81 3.94 -0.14
CA THR A 95 -3.95 4.63 -0.73
C THR A 95 -4.60 3.71 -1.77
N GLY A 96 -5.70 4.11 -2.39
CA GLY A 96 -6.32 3.26 -3.40
C GLY A 96 -7.85 3.30 -3.41
N LEU A 97 -8.46 2.15 -3.75
CA LEU A 97 -9.90 1.99 -3.86
C LEU A 97 -10.38 0.72 -3.14
N ASP A 98 -11.26 0.87 -2.16
CA ASP A 98 -11.94 -0.25 -1.50
C ASP A 98 -13.44 -0.20 -1.76
N TYR A 99 -13.92 -1.17 -2.56
CA TYR A 99 -15.34 -1.34 -2.85
C TYR A 99 -15.91 -2.59 -2.15
N PHE A 100 -15.11 -3.23 -1.31
CA PHE A 100 -15.54 -4.34 -0.47
C PHE A 100 -16.27 -3.85 0.78
N HIS A 101 -15.70 -2.89 1.49
CA HIS A 101 -16.36 -2.22 2.60
C HIS A 101 -17.42 -1.27 2.05
N GLY A 102 -18.55 -1.18 2.69
CA GLY A 102 -19.62 -0.29 2.25
C GLY A 102 -19.29 1.17 2.54
N ALA A 103 -20.04 2.10 1.94
CA ALA A 103 -19.94 3.51 2.28
C ALA A 103 -20.22 3.74 3.78
N PRO A 104 -19.51 4.66 4.45
CA PRO A 104 -19.77 5.02 5.83
C PRO A 104 -21.19 5.52 6.03
N ARG A 105 -21.68 5.46 7.28
CA ARG A 105 -23.02 5.92 7.61
C ARG A 105 -23.25 7.37 7.15
N GLY A 106 -24.30 7.58 6.39
CA GLY A 106 -24.64 8.91 5.84
C GLY A 106 -24.09 9.20 4.45
N TRP A 107 -23.32 8.27 3.88
CA TRP A 107 -22.79 8.41 2.52
C TRP A 107 -23.55 7.53 1.52
N GLU A 108 -23.82 8.10 0.35
CA GLU A 108 -24.29 7.32 -0.80
C GLU A 108 -23.12 6.53 -1.41
N PRO A 109 -23.29 5.22 -1.74
CA PRO A 109 -22.18 4.37 -2.19
C PRO A 109 -21.40 4.94 -3.38
N ASP A 110 -22.08 5.44 -4.41
CA ASP A 110 -21.40 6.00 -5.59
C ASP A 110 -20.72 7.34 -5.29
N SER A 111 -21.22 8.11 -4.35
CA SER A 111 -20.55 9.34 -3.91
C SER A 111 -19.28 9.04 -3.12
N PHE A 112 -19.31 8.00 -2.29
CA PHE A 112 -18.13 7.56 -1.55
C PHE A 112 -17.05 6.97 -2.49
N ARG A 113 -17.44 6.19 -3.50
CA ARG A 113 -16.49 5.71 -4.53
C ARG A 113 -15.82 6.87 -5.27
N ARG A 114 -16.59 7.89 -5.68
CA ARG A 114 -16.02 9.09 -6.32
C ARG A 114 -15.08 9.85 -5.39
N LEU A 115 -15.36 9.88 -4.10
CA LEU A 115 -14.47 10.48 -3.11
C LEU A 115 -13.13 9.73 -3.02
N GLN A 116 -13.16 8.38 -2.97
CA GLN A 116 -11.96 7.54 -3.01
C GLN A 116 -11.15 7.78 -4.30
N GLN A 117 -11.81 7.83 -5.47
CA GLN A 117 -11.17 8.08 -6.75
C GLN A 117 -10.49 9.46 -6.77
N ASN A 118 -11.17 10.51 -6.30
CA ASN A 118 -10.60 11.85 -6.22
C ASN A 118 -9.40 11.91 -5.25
N LEU A 119 -9.49 11.19 -4.13
CA LEU A 119 -8.39 11.11 -3.17
C LEU A 119 -7.20 10.37 -3.76
N LEU A 120 -7.43 9.28 -4.50
CA LEU A 120 -6.38 8.54 -5.20
C LEU A 120 -5.67 9.40 -6.25
N GLU A 121 -6.40 10.17 -7.06
CA GLU A 121 -5.82 11.13 -8.02
C GLU A 121 -4.90 12.14 -7.32
N GLN A 122 -5.33 12.69 -6.17
CA GLN A 122 -4.50 13.61 -5.38
C GLN A 122 -3.22 12.95 -4.84
N HIS A 123 -3.27 11.66 -4.45
CA HIS A 123 -2.08 10.92 -4.03
C HIS A 123 -1.11 10.69 -5.20
N PHE A 124 -1.60 10.39 -6.39
CA PHE A 124 -0.77 10.31 -7.59
C PHE A 124 -0.11 11.65 -7.93
N ASP A 125 -0.84 12.76 -7.86
CA ASP A 125 -0.27 14.09 -8.06
C ASP A 125 0.81 14.41 -7.03
N LEU A 126 0.59 14.03 -5.77
CA LEU A 126 1.58 14.19 -4.71
C LEU A 126 2.83 13.34 -4.96
N ALA A 127 2.65 12.05 -5.30
CA ALA A 127 3.75 11.15 -5.63
C ALA A 127 4.59 11.68 -6.80
N ALA A 128 3.94 12.16 -7.87
CA ALA A 128 4.61 12.76 -9.02
C ALA A 128 5.42 14.01 -8.63
N ARG A 129 4.87 14.89 -7.78
CA ARG A 129 5.58 16.10 -7.30
C ARG A 129 6.81 15.77 -6.46
N LEU A 130 6.74 14.69 -5.67
CA LEU A 130 7.81 14.26 -4.78
C LEU A 130 8.81 13.31 -5.46
N GLY A 131 8.52 12.83 -6.67
CA GLY A 131 9.35 11.84 -7.38
C GLY A 131 9.34 10.48 -6.69
N LEU A 132 8.22 10.11 -6.07
CA LEU A 132 8.05 8.85 -5.33
C LEU A 132 7.16 7.87 -6.07
N ASN A 133 7.32 6.58 -5.76
CA ASN A 133 6.38 5.53 -6.14
C ASN A 133 5.09 5.64 -5.31
N ILE A 134 4.08 4.83 -5.68
CA ILE A 134 2.81 4.78 -4.95
C ILE A 134 2.41 3.34 -4.63
N VAL A 135 1.91 3.09 -3.40
CA VAL A 135 1.40 1.79 -2.95
C VAL A 135 -0.12 1.82 -2.97
N LEU A 136 -0.71 0.93 -3.79
CA LEU A 136 -2.13 0.91 -4.09
C LEU A 136 -2.83 -0.29 -3.47
N HIS A 137 -3.84 0.00 -2.68
CA HIS A 137 -4.88 -0.93 -2.24
C HIS A 137 -5.99 -1.02 -3.27
N THR A 138 -6.41 -2.24 -3.63
CA THR A 138 -7.62 -2.47 -4.45
C THR A 138 -8.39 -3.67 -3.91
N ARG A 139 -9.69 -3.49 -3.62
CA ARG A 139 -10.52 -4.56 -3.08
C ARG A 139 -11.97 -4.45 -3.50
N ASP A 140 -12.54 -5.57 -3.96
CA ASP A 140 -13.95 -5.69 -4.34
C ASP A 140 -14.64 -6.84 -3.60
N ARG A 141 -15.96 -6.72 -3.40
CA ARG A 141 -16.77 -7.88 -2.96
C ARG A 141 -16.95 -8.91 -4.07
N LYS A 142 -17.09 -8.43 -5.31
CA LYS A 142 -17.26 -9.24 -6.52
C LYS A 142 -16.73 -8.46 -7.71
N GLY A 143 -16.06 -9.18 -8.62
CA GLY A 143 -15.47 -8.58 -9.81
C GLY A 143 -14.17 -7.84 -9.51
N SER A 144 -13.86 -6.85 -10.32
CA SER A 144 -12.57 -6.13 -10.30
C SER A 144 -12.73 -4.63 -10.56
N ARG A 145 -13.85 -4.04 -10.12
CA ARG A 145 -14.14 -2.63 -10.42
C ARG A 145 -13.14 -1.67 -9.78
N SER A 146 -12.74 -1.93 -8.53
CA SER A 146 -11.71 -1.11 -7.86
C SER A 146 -10.39 -1.17 -8.60
N PHE A 147 -10.00 -2.35 -9.10
CA PHE A 147 -8.82 -2.52 -9.94
C PHE A 147 -8.93 -1.75 -11.25
N GLU A 148 -10.05 -1.87 -11.98
CA GLU A 148 -10.26 -1.17 -13.26
C GLU A 148 -10.24 0.36 -13.10
N ASP A 149 -10.91 0.87 -12.07
CA ASP A 149 -10.96 2.30 -11.77
C ASP A 149 -9.56 2.80 -11.33
N ALA A 150 -8.83 2.05 -10.50
CA ALA A 150 -7.46 2.39 -10.08
C ALA A 150 -6.47 2.38 -11.27
N LEU A 151 -6.58 1.37 -12.15
CA LEU A 151 -5.77 1.29 -13.35
C LEU A 151 -6.03 2.47 -14.30
N ALA A 152 -7.30 2.85 -14.47
CA ALA A 152 -7.67 4.00 -15.30
C ALA A 152 -7.09 5.32 -14.77
N ILE A 153 -7.11 5.53 -13.44
CA ILE A 153 -6.49 6.68 -12.79
C ILE A 153 -4.97 6.63 -12.97
N ALA A 154 -4.34 5.48 -12.68
CA ALA A 154 -2.88 5.32 -12.78
C ALA A 154 -2.32 5.61 -14.18
N ARG A 155 -3.08 5.31 -15.25
CA ARG A 155 -2.71 5.64 -16.63
C ARG A 155 -2.46 7.12 -16.86
N ASN A 156 -3.19 8.01 -16.18
CA ASN A 156 -2.98 9.46 -16.28
C ASN A 156 -1.59 9.89 -15.74
N HIS A 157 -0.95 9.01 -14.97
CA HIS A 157 0.34 9.24 -14.32
C HIS A 157 1.46 8.32 -14.83
N ALA A 158 1.18 7.50 -15.85
CA ALA A 158 2.14 6.57 -16.43
C ALA A 158 3.43 7.29 -16.86
N GLY A 159 4.58 6.68 -16.59
CA GLY A 159 5.90 7.27 -16.84
C GLY A 159 6.35 8.34 -15.85
N ARG A 160 5.47 8.80 -14.95
CA ARG A 160 5.79 9.76 -13.88
C ARG A 160 5.81 9.13 -12.49
N VAL A 161 4.91 8.18 -12.25
CA VAL A 161 4.76 7.48 -10.98
C VAL A 161 4.64 5.98 -11.27
N ARG A 162 5.44 5.16 -10.59
CA ARG A 162 5.35 3.71 -10.67
C ARG A 162 4.44 3.19 -9.56
N PRO A 163 3.30 2.55 -9.86
CA PRO A 163 2.44 1.96 -8.85
C PRO A 163 2.92 0.57 -8.44
N VAL A 164 2.71 0.25 -7.15
CA VAL A 164 2.78 -1.08 -6.58
C VAL A 164 1.37 -1.47 -6.14
N PHE A 165 0.77 -2.44 -6.80
CA PHE A 165 -0.51 -3.00 -6.34
C PHE A 165 -0.21 -4.02 -5.25
N HIS A 166 -0.44 -3.60 -3.99
CA HIS A 166 -0.13 -4.44 -2.84
C HIS A 166 -1.21 -5.49 -2.59
N CYS A 167 -0.83 -6.54 -1.88
CA CYS A 167 -1.70 -7.69 -1.57
C CYS A 167 -2.49 -8.15 -2.79
N PHE A 168 -1.77 -8.29 -3.92
CA PHE A 168 -2.39 -8.51 -5.22
C PHE A 168 -3.08 -9.87 -5.28
N ILE A 169 -4.39 -9.87 -5.48
CA ILE A 169 -5.23 -11.07 -5.57
C ILE A 169 -5.81 -11.30 -6.97
N GLY A 170 -5.39 -10.50 -7.94
CA GLY A 170 -5.80 -10.59 -9.34
C GLY A 170 -5.14 -11.76 -10.09
N ASP A 171 -5.56 -11.93 -11.33
CA ASP A 171 -5.03 -12.95 -12.25
C ASP A 171 -3.84 -12.42 -13.07
N THR A 172 -3.27 -13.32 -13.89
CA THR A 172 -2.13 -13.02 -14.77
C THR A 172 -2.45 -11.94 -15.82
N ALA A 173 -3.69 -11.88 -16.30
CA ALA A 173 -4.10 -10.87 -17.28
C ALA A 173 -4.14 -9.47 -16.66
N GLN A 174 -4.60 -9.36 -15.42
CA GLN A 174 -4.57 -8.11 -14.66
C GLN A 174 -3.14 -7.69 -14.32
N ALA A 175 -2.28 -8.63 -13.91
CA ALA A 175 -0.87 -8.35 -13.63
C ALA A 175 -0.13 -7.89 -14.91
N ALA A 176 -0.36 -8.52 -16.07
CA ALA A 176 0.21 -8.09 -17.34
C ALA A 176 -0.14 -6.63 -17.66
N ARG A 177 -1.37 -6.22 -17.43
CA ARG A 177 -1.80 -4.82 -17.64
C ARG A 177 -1.06 -3.83 -16.75
N ILE A 178 -0.82 -4.19 -15.48
CA ILE A 178 -0.01 -3.36 -14.58
C ILE A 178 1.40 -3.17 -15.15
N PHE A 179 2.01 -4.24 -15.65
CA PHE A 179 3.37 -4.20 -16.16
C PHE A 179 3.47 -3.45 -17.48
N ASP A 180 2.59 -3.76 -18.43
CA ASP A 180 2.66 -3.23 -19.80
C ASP A 180 2.21 -1.77 -19.90
N GLU A 181 1.18 -1.39 -19.13
CA GLU A 181 0.57 -0.07 -19.24
C GLU A 181 1.18 0.96 -18.28
N LEU A 182 1.70 0.50 -17.11
CA LEU A 182 2.11 1.39 -16.03
C LEU A 182 3.60 1.27 -15.65
N ASP A 183 4.34 0.31 -16.22
CA ASP A 183 5.64 -0.12 -15.70
C ASP A 183 5.59 -0.44 -14.19
N GLY A 184 4.41 -0.90 -13.72
CA GLY A 184 4.11 -1.12 -12.32
C GLY A 184 4.67 -2.42 -11.77
N MET A 185 4.38 -2.67 -10.49
CA MET A 185 4.76 -3.88 -9.77
C MET A 185 3.55 -4.42 -9.00
N VAL A 186 3.64 -5.68 -8.58
CA VAL A 186 2.68 -6.32 -7.68
C VAL A 186 3.40 -6.89 -6.46
N SER A 187 2.73 -6.93 -5.31
CA SER A 187 3.25 -7.64 -4.15
C SER A 187 2.29 -8.72 -3.67
N PHE A 188 2.84 -9.76 -3.08
CA PHE A 188 2.09 -10.91 -2.60
C PHE A 188 2.32 -11.14 -1.12
N THR A 189 1.23 -11.38 -0.39
CA THR A 189 1.22 -11.78 1.02
C THR A 189 1.17 -13.31 1.15
N GLY A 190 1.06 -13.80 2.37
CA GLY A 190 0.76 -15.19 2.69
C GLY A 190 -0.48 -15.75 2.01
N VAL A 191 -1.39 -14.91 1.50
CA VAL A 191 -2.56 -15.33 0.69
C VAL A 191 -2.16 -16.22 -0.49
N ALA A 192 -0.98 -16.01 -1.10
CA ALA A 192 -0.47 -16.85 -2.18
C ALA A 192 -0.27 -18.32 -1.78
N THR A 193 -0.22 -18.62 -0.48
CA THR A 193 -0.09 -19.99 0.07
C THR A 193 -1.44 -20.62 0.46
N PHE A 194 -2.53 -19.87 0.41
CA PHE A 194 -3.84 -20.37 0.84
C PHE A 194 -4.42 -21.37 -0.17
N LYS A 195 -4.94 -22.48 0.34
CA LYS A 195 -5.54 -23.56 -0.50
C LYS A 195 -6.73 -23.08 -1.34
N ASN A 196 -7.43 -22.05 -0.89
CA ASN A 196 -8.59 -21.45 -1.57
C ASN A 196 -8.23 -20.24 -2.45
N ALA A 197 -6.93 -19.95 -2.64
CA ALA A 197 -6.44 -18.88 -3.49
C ALA A 197 -5.52 -19.38 -4.64
N PRO A 198 -5.92 -20.39 -5.43
CA PRO A 198 -5.06 -20.97 -6.45
C PRO A 198 -4.68 -19.98 -7.56
N VAL A 199 -5.56 -19.03 -7.89
CA VAL A 199 -5.29 -17.98 -8.88
C VAL A 199 -4.15 -17.08 -8.43
N VAL A 200 -4.13 -16.70 -7.16
CA VAL A 200 -3.04 -15.85 -6.60
C VAL A 200 -1.71 -16.59 -6.66
N ALA A 201 -1.70 -17.88 -6.27
CA ALA A 201 -0.49 -18.72 -6.35
C ALA A 201 0.01 -18.92 -7.79
N GLU A 202 -0.90 -19.06 -8.77
CA GLU A 202 -0.57 -19.14 -10.19
C GLU A 202 0.01 -17.82 -10.70
N THR A 203 -0.64 -16.70 -10.39
CA THR A 203 -0.18 -15.36 -10.78
C THR A 203 1.20 -15.08 -10.20
N ALA A 204 1.44 -15.38 -8.92
CA ALA A 204 2.74 -15.19 -8.29
C ALA A 204 3.87 -15.99 -8.97
N ARG A 205 3.59 -17.24 -9.42
CA ARG A 205 4.58 -18.04 -10.17
C ARG A 205 4.82 -17.53 -11.58
N TRP A 206 3.81 -16.91 -12.18
CA TRP A 206 3.88 -16.37 -13.54
C TRP A 206 4.60 -15.02 -13.60
N CYS A 207 4.52 -14.20 -12.56
CA CYS A 207 5.12 -12.86 -12.54
C CYS A 207 6.64 -12.92 -12.76
N PRO A 208 7.21 -12.03 -13.57
CA PRO A 208 8.65 -11.85 -13.69
C PRO A 208 9.28 -11.45 -12.33
N GLU A 209 10.49 -11.93 -12.07
CA GLU A 209 11.20 -11.68 -10.80
C GLU A 209 11.44 -10.17 -10.53
N ASP A 210 11.59 -9.36 -11.57
CA ASP A 210 11.80 -7.92 -11.50
C ASP A 210 10.49 -7.12 -11.38
N ARG A 211 9.35 -7.80 -11.28
CA ARG A 211 7.99 -7.22 -11.19
C ARG A 211 7.24 -7.64 -9.94
N ILE A 212 7.84 -8.46 -9.12
CA ILE A 212 7.24 -9.03 -7.92
C ILE A 212 7.91 -8.49 -6.65
N MET A 213 7.10 -8.23 -5.62
CA MET A 213 7.53 -7.95 -4.27
C MET A 213 6.90 -8.93 -3.29
N LEU A 214 7.51 -9.10 -2.13
CA LEU A 214 7.00 -9.93 -1.04
C LEU A 214 6.65 -9.04 0.15
N GLU A 215 5.57 -9.39 0.81
CA GLU A 215 5.09 -8.66 1.98
C GLU A 215 4.34 -9.56 2.95
N THR A 216 4.13 -9.07 4.16
CA THR A 216 3.30 -9.76 5.15
C THR A 216 1.92 -9.17 5.29
N ASP A 217 1.77 -7.87 5.13
CA ASP A 217 0.62 -7.07 5.57
C ASP A 217 0.36 -7.20 7.08
N SER A 218 1.44 -7.49 7.84
CA SER A 218 1.37 -7.66 9.31
C SER A 218 0.80 -6.43 10.00
N PRO A 219 -0.09 -6.63 10.99
CA PRO A 219 -0.46 -7.87 11.70
C PRO A 219 -1.63 -8.63 11.07
N TYR A 220 -2.00 -8.28 9.85
CA TYR A 220 -3.09 -8.93 9.09
C TYR A 220 -2.56 -10.14 8.30
N LEU A 221 -3.47 -10.93 7.72
CA LEU A 221 -3.22 -11.96 6.70
C LEU A 221 -2.11 -12.99 7.07
N SER A 222 -2.06 -13.42 8.33
CA SER A 222 -1.14 -14.49 8.73
C SER A 222 -1.34 -15.73 7.85
N PRO A 223 -0.24 -16.36 7.35
CA PRO A 223 -0.31 -17.58 6.54
C PRO A 223 -0.94 -18.76 7.25
#